data_c87b58f8c871469fdf50f66e69d94936
#
_entry.id   c87b58f8c871469fdf50f66e69d94936
#
_cell.length_a   1.000
_cell.length_b   1.000
_cell.length_c   1.000
_cell.angle_alpha   90.00
_cell.angle_beta   90.00
_cell.angle_gamma   90.00
#
_symmetry.space_group_name_H-M   'P 1'
#
loop_
_entity.id
_entity.type
_entity.pdbx_description
1 polymer ?
#
loop_
_entity_poly.entity_id
_entity_poly.type
_entity_poly.pdbx_seq_one_letter_code
_entity_poly.pdbx_strand_id
1 'polypeptide(L)'
;LTITGVLDVSTTFSQYVNSNVILFVGMFVVGQALFETGMANKIGGLVTKFARTEKTLIIAIMVIVGVMSGFLSNTGTAAVLIPVVCGIADESGYSRSRLLMPLVFAAALGGNLSIIGAPGNLMGVNALQEMGLSTSFFMYAPVGVPMLLIGILYFVLIGYKFLPDGKNASGAALEDQ
;
A
#
# COMPACT_ATOMS: atom_id res chain seq x y z
N LEU A 1 23.50 -6.38 17.61
CA LEU A 1 24.09 -7.62 17.10
C LEU A 1 25.63 -7.54 17.11
N THR A 2 26.23 -6.44 16.69
CA THR A 2 27.69 -6.23 16.73
C THR A 2 28.21 -6.14 18.18
N ILE A 3 27.52 -5.39 19.05
CA ILE A 3 27.89 -5.25 20.48
C ILE A 3 27.79 -6.58 21.22
N THR A 4 26.88 -7.46 20.84
CA THR A 4 26.69 -8.79 21.43
C THR A 4 27.61 -9.86 20.83
N GLY A 5 28.45 -9.50 19.86
CA GLY A 5 29.41 -10.43 19.20
C GLY A 5 28.74 -11.44 18.26
N VAL A 6 27.47 -11.28 17.93
CA VAL A 6 26.74 -12.19 17.01
C VAL A 6 27.14 -11.94 15.55
N LEU A 7 27.42 -10.68 15.20
CA LEU A 7 27.88 -10.28 13.87
C LEU A 7 29.19 -9.51 13.96
N ASP A 8 30.10 -9.80 13.04
CA ASP A 8 31.32 -9.03 12.82
C ASP A 8 30.97 -7.60 12.33
N VAL A 9 31.82 -6.63 12.66
CA VAL A 9 31.68 -5.22 12.31
C VAL A 9 31.61 -5.04 10.80
N SER A 10 32.49 -5.71 10.05
CA SER A 10 32.53 -5.64 8.59
C SER A 10 31.23 -6.15 7.96
N THR A 11 30.74 -7.30 8.41
CA THR A 11 29.48 -7.89 7.97
C THR A 11 28.29 -6.98 8.30
N THR A 12 28.29 -6.38 9.48
CA THR A 12 27.21 -5.46 9.87
C THR A 12 27.16 -4.26 8.93
N PHE A 13 28.30 -3.60 8.67
CA PHE A 13 28.32 -2.43 7.79
C PHE A 13 28.02 -2.79 6.33
N SER A 14 28.46 -3.93 5.82
CA SER A 14 28.15 -4.36 4.45
C SER A 14 26.65 -4.60 4.23
N GLN A 15 25.92 -4.99 5.27
CA GLN A 15 24.45 -5.15 5.18
C GLN A 15 23.70 -3.81 5.15
N TYR A 16 24.25 -2.72 5.67
CA TYR A 16 23.65 -1.39 5.56
C TYR A 16 23.77 -0.79 4.15
N VAL A 17 24.76 -1.20 3.36
CA VAL A 17 25.03 -0.66 2.01
C VAL A 17 25.03 -1.81 1.01
N ASN A 18 23.97 -2.61 0.99
CA ASN A 18 23.77 -3.64 -0.03
C ASN A 18 22.83 -3.14 -1.15
N SER A 19 22.82 -3.84 -2.27
CA SER A 19 22.02 -3.48 -3.45
C SER A 19 20.53 -3.33 -3.13
N ASN A 20 20.02 -4.09 -2.17
CA ASN A 20 18.61 -4.05 -1.79
C ASN A 20 18.25 -2.76 -1.04
N VAL A 21 19.11 -2.31 -0.12
CA VAL A 21 18.94 -1.04 0.59
C VAL A 21 18.99 0.13 -0.39
N ILE A 22 19.93 0.11 -1.32
CA ILE A 22 20.03 1.14 -2.37
C ILE A 22 18.77 1.16 -3.24
N LEU A 23 18.26 -0.01 -3.64
CA LEU A 23 17.01 -0.14 -4.38
C LEU A 23 15.83 0.49 -3.60
N PHE A 24 15.68 0.18 -2.32
CA PHE A 24 14.61 0.76 -1.49
C PHE A 24 14.71 2.27 -1.38
N VAL A 25 15.90 2.81 -1.12
CA VAL A 25 16.13 4.26 -1.07
C VAL A 25 15.75 4.90 -2.40
N GLY A 26 16.21 4.33 -3.52
CA GLY A 26 15.85 4.81 -4.85
C GLY A 26 14.34 4.79 -5.10
N MET A 27 13.65 3.74 -4.66
CA MET A 27 12.21 3.64 -4.79
C MET A 27 11.44 4.65 -3.94
N PHE A 28 11.89 4.94 -2.71
CA PHE A 28 11.28 5.99 -1.90
C PHE A 28 11.42 7.36 -2.58
N VAL A 29 12.59 7.67 -3.16
CA VAL A 29 12.81 8.92 -3.89
C VAL A 29 11.90 9.01 -5.11
N VAL A 30 11.83 7.96 -5.93
CA VAL A 30 10.94 7.93 -7.11
C VAL A 30 9.47 8.01 -6.70
N GLY A 31 9.08 7.28 -5.64
CA GLY A 31 7.73 7.34 -5.09
C GLY A 31 7.36 8.73 -4.64
N GLN A 32 8.22 9.40 -3.89
CA GLN A 32 7.99 10.77 -3.43
C GLN A 32 7.87 11.75 -4.62
N ALA A 33 8.75 11.65 -5.61
CA ALA A 33 8.70 12.49 -6.80
C ALA A 33 7.39 12.32 -7.60
N LEU A 34 6.87 11.09 -7.70
CA LEU A 34 5.56 10.82 -8.33
C LEU A 34 4.42 11.56 -7.61
N PHE A 35 4.49 11.70 -6.30
CA PHE A 35 3.48 12.40 -5.53
C PHE A 35 3.60 13.92 -5.63
N GLU A 36 4.81 14.44 -5.59
CA GLU A 36 5.06 15.90 -5.75
C GLU A 36 4.67 16.43 -7.13
N THR A 37 4.66 15.56 -8.15
CA THR A 37 4.15 15.91 -9.49
C THR A 37 2.62 16.07 -9.57
N GLY A 38 1.90 15.97 -8.45
CA GLY A 38 0.45 16.12 -8.38
C GLY A 38 -0.32 14.88 -8.87
N MET A 39 0.34 13.74 -9.01
CA MET A 39 -0.32 12.48 -9.37
C MET A 39 -1.39 12.08 -8.35
N ALA A 40 -1.19 12.35 -7.07
CA ALA A 40 -2.20 12.07 -6.03
C ALA A 40 -3.53 12.78 -6.32
N ASN A 41 -3.49 14.06 -6.74
CA ASN A 41 -4.69 14.82 -7.10
C ASN A 41 -5.36 14.29 -8.38
N LYS A 42 -4.56 13.87 -9.37
CA LYS A 42 -5.10 13.24 -10.60
C LYS A 42 -5.76 11.90 -10.29
N ILE A 43 -5.18 11.12 -9.39
CA ILE A 43 -5.74 9.85 -8.92
C ILE A 43 -7.05 10.10 -8.16
N GLY A 44 -7.10 11.09 -7.27
CA GLY A 44 -8.32 11.51 -6.59
C GLY A 44 -9.44 11.86 -7.57
N GLY A 45 -9.13 12.66 -8.58
CA GLY A 45 -10.08 13.01 -9.65
C GLY A 45 -10.54 11.83 -10.50
N LEU A 46 -9.70 10.84 -10.75
CA LEU A 46 -10.07 9.59 -11.41
C LEU A 46 -11.03 8.75 -10.54
N VAL A 47 -10.70 8.61 -9.27
CA VAL A 47 -11.53 7.87 -8.31
C VAL A 47 -12.93 8.47 -8.22
N THR A 48 -13.03 9.78 -8.05
CA THR A 48 -14.34 10.48 -7.94
C THR A 48 -15.15 10.42 -9.22
N LYS A 49 -14.51 10.47 -10.38
CA LYS A 49 -15.17 10.40 -11.68
C LYS A 49 -15.88 9.06 -11.92
N PHE A 50 -15.35 7.96 -11.44
CA PHE A 50 -15.93 6.62 -11.60
C PHE A 50 -16.84 6.21 -10.43
N ALA A 51 -16.79 6.90 -9.32
CA ALA A 51 -17.45 6.52 -8.09
C ALA A 51 -18.82 7.24 -7.93
N ARG A 52 -19.87 6.62 -8.42
CA ARG A 52 -21.25 7.09 -8.19
C ARG A 52 -21.88 6.51 -6.92
N THR A 53 -21.30 5.47 -6.35
CA THR A 53 -21.76 4.81 -5.13
C THR A 53 -20.60 4.50 -4.22
N GLU A 54 -20.84 4.38 -2.91
CA GLU A 54 -19.79 4.04 -1.92
C GLU A 54 -19.05 2.74 -2.29
N LYS A 55 -19.78 1.72 -2.76
CA LYS A 55 -19.16 0.45 -3.21
C LYS A 55 -18.24 0.62 -4.41
N THR A 56 -18.68 1.40 -5.41
CA THR A 56 -17.84 1.66 -6.59
C THR A 56 -16.61 2.48 -6.22
N LEU A 57 -16.74 3.36 -5.23
CA LEU A 57 -15.64 4.13 -4.68
C LEU A 57 -14.62 3.20 -3.99
N ILE A 58 -15.06 2.26 -3.17
CA ILE A 58 -14.21 1.25 -2.53
C ILE A 58 -13.46 0.43 -3.59
N ILE A 59 -14.14 -0.05 -4.63
CA ILE A 59 -13.51 -0.81 -5.72
C ILE A 59 -12.44 0.04 -6.41
N ALA A 60 -12.76 1.27 -6.78
CA ALA A 60 -11.83 2.17 -7.47
C ALA A 60 -10.59 2.45 -6.61
N ILE A 61 -10.78 2.76 -5.32
CA ILE A 61 -9.68 2.95 -4.37
C ILE A 61 -8.82 1.68 -4.30
N MET A 62 -9.43 0.52 -4.08
CA MET A 62 -8.68 -0.73 -3.91
C MET A 62 -7.90 -1.14 -5.16
N VAL A 63 -8.47 -0.96 -6.36
CA VAL A 63 -7.77 -1.25 -7.61
C VAL A 63 -6.58 -0.32 -7.80
N ILE A 64 -6.80 0.99 -7.65
CA ILE A 64 -5.74 1.99 -7.87
C ILE A 64 -4.63 1.84 -6.84
N VAL A 65 -4.99 1.75 -5.55
CA VAL A 65 -4.03 1.58 -4.46
C VAL A 65 -3.26 0.27 -4.60
N GLY A 66 -3.96 -0.83 -4.90
CA GLY A 66 -3.33 -2.14 -5.09
C GLY A 66 -2.31 -2.16 -6.22
N VAL A 67 -2.68 -1.60 -7.38
CA VAL A 67 -1.75 -1.50 -8.51
C VAL A 67 -0.56 -0.59 -8.16
N MET A 68 -0.80 0.58 -7.58
CA MET A 68 0.29 1.49 -7.19
C MET A 68 1.22 0.88 -6.15
N SER A 69 0.69 0.17 -5.18
CA SER A 69 1.49 -0.49 -4.14
C SER A 69 2.38 -1.60 -4.69
N GLY A 70 2.02 -2.20 -5.82
CA GLY A 70 2.88 -3.15 -6.53
C GLY A 70 4.17 -2.53 -7.09
N PHE A 71 4.19 -1.22 -7.33
CA PHE A 71 5.35 -0.49 -7.84
C PHE A 71 6.00 0.42 -6.80
N LEU A 72 5.25 0.81 -5.78
CA LEU A 72 5.70 1.62 -4.66
C LEU A 72 5.61 0.79 -3.39
N SER A 73 6.22 1.21 -2.30
CA SER A 73 6.06 0.48 -1.04
C SER A 73 4.63 0.57 -0.51
N ASN A 74 4.16 -0.46 0.20
CA ASN A 74 2.84 -0.48 0.84
C ASN A 74 2.63 0.75 1.73
N THR A 75 3.61 1.03 2.58
CA THR A 75 3.57 2.15 3.53
C THR A 75 3.57 3.50 2.82
N GLY A 76 4.42 3.66 1.80
CA GLY A 76 4.50 4.89 1.00
C GLY A 76 3.19 5.17 0.28
N THR A 77 2.63 4.16 -0.39
CA THR A 77 1.35 4.27 -1.10
C THR A 77 0.21 4.64 -0.15
N ALA A 78 0.12 3.95 1.00
CA ALA A 78 -0.91 4.23 2.00
C ALA A 78 -0.77 5.65 2.58
N ALA A 79 0.44 6.04 3.01
CA ALA A 79 0.69 7.34 3.62
C ALA A 79 0.27 8.52 2.74
N VAL A 80 0.49 8.41 1.44
CA VAL A 80 0.16 9.49 0.50
C VAL A 80 -1.30 9.48 0.07
N LEU A 81 -1.90 8.31 -0.07
CA LEU A 81 -3.30 8.23 -0.52
C LEU A 81 -4.31 8.40 0.63
N ILE A 82 -3.91 8.22 1.89
CA ILE A 82 -4.78 8.49 3.04
C ILE A 82 -5.37 9.91 3.02
N PRO A 83 -4.58 11.00 2.89
CA PRO A 83 -5.14 12.35 2.83
C PRO A 83 -6.09 12.55 1.65
N VAL A 84 -5.76 11.98 0.48
CA VAL A 84 -6.60 12.05 -0.73
C VAL A 84 -7.95 11.38 -0.49
N VAL A 85 -7.94 10.17 0.08
CA VAL A 85 -9.16 9.41 0.36
C VAL A 85 -9.98 10.06 1.49
N CYS A 86 -9.34 10.69 2.47
CA CYS A 86 -10.03 11.51 3.46
C CYS A 86 -10.77 12.68 2.81
N GLY A 87 -10.12 13.41 1.89
CA GLY A 87 -10.76 14.48 1.13
C GLY A 87 -11.96 14.00 0.32
N ILE A 88 -11.81 12.86 -0.38
CA ILE A 88 -12.92 12.24 -1.12
C ILE A 88 -14.07 11.84 -0.18
N ALA A 89 -13.76 11.28 1.00
CA ALA A 89 -14.78 10.92 1.99
C ALA A 89 -15.58 12.13 2.45
N ASP A 90 -14.90 13.24 2.73
CA ASP A 90 -15.51 14.48 3.19
C ASP A 90 -16.40 15.12 2.11
N GLU A 91 -15.94 15.19 0.85
CA GLU A 91 -16.70 15.69 -0.28
C GLU A 91 -17.92 14.84 -0.62
N SER A 92 -17.77 13.52 -0.52
CA SER A 92 -18.82 12.54 -0.86
C SER A 92 -19.79 12.28 0.29
N GLY A 93 -19.50 12.74 1.51
CA GLY A 93 -20.30 12.49 2.72
C GLY A 93 -20.25 11.04 3.20
N TYR A 94 -19.28 10.25 2.73
CA TYR A 94 -19.06 8.87 3.18
C TYR A 94 -18.17 8.81 4.42
N SER A 95 -18.24 7.69 5.15
CA SER A 95 -17.40 7.49 6.33
C SER A 95 -15.94 7.28 5.92
N ARG A 96 -15.02 8.08 6.53
CA ARG A 96 -13.57 7.92 6.33
C ARG A 96 -13.10 6.50 6.67
N SER A 97 -13.62 5.91 7.75
CA SER A 97 -13.27 4.54 8.20
C SER A 97 -13.58 3.50 7.12
N ARG A 98 -14.73 3.63 6.44
CA ARG A 98 -15.15 2.71 5.38
C ARG A 98 -14.32 2.79 4.11
N LEU A 99 -13.61 3.89 3.87
CA LEU A 99 -12.74 4.06 2.72
C LEU A 99 -11.26 3.80 3.06
N LEU A 100 -10.82 4.16 4.27
CA LEU A 100 -9.43 3.99 4.68
C LEU A 100 -9.06 2.53 4.94
N MET A 101 -9.96 1.72 5.51
CA MET A 101 -9.67 0.32 5.78
C MET A 101 -9.42 -0.46 4.47
N PRO A 102 -10.31 -0.41 3.45
CA PRO A 102 -10.04 -1.00 2.14
C PRO A 102 -8.76 -0.49 1.48
N LEU A 103 -8.43 0.80 1.64
CA LEU A 103 -7.19 1.39 1.13
C LEU A 103 -5.95 0.68 1.71
N VAL A 104 -5.88 0.54 3.05
CA VAL A 104 -4.73 -0.07 3.71
C VAL A 104 -4.59 -1.54 3.33
N PHE A 105 -5.71 -2.28 3.29
CA PHE A 105 -5.69 -3.66 2.83
C PHE A 105 -5.28 -3.79 1.37
N ALA A 106 -5.75 -2.92 0.49
CA ALA A 106 -5.34 -2.91 -0.91
C ALA A 106 -3.86 -2.60 -1.08
N ALA A 107 -3.30 -1.68 -0.28
CA ALA A 107 -1.87 -1.41 -0.28
C ALA A 107 -1.07 -2.65 0.15
N ALA A 108 -1.50 -3.34 1.21
CA ALA A 108 -0.84 -4.56 1.68
C ALA A 108 -0.90 -5.70 0.65
N LEU A 109 -2.08 -5.94 0.06
CA LEU A 109 -2.27 -6.99 -0.96
C LEU A 109 -1.54 -6.66 -2.26
N GLY A 110 -1.58 -5.40 -2.69
CA GLY A 110 -0.91 -4.91 -3.89
C GLY A 110 0.61 -5.00 -3.83
N GLY A 111 1.20 -4.88 -2.63
CA GLY A 111 2.63 -5.10 -2.43
C GLY A 111 3.13 -6.48 -2.85
N ASN A 112 2.23 -7.46 -2.95
CA ASN A 112 2.57 -8.79 -3.43
C ASN A 112 2.46 -8.94 -4.97
N LEU A 113 2.35 -7.86 -5.73
CA LEU A 113 2.34 -7.91 -7.20
C LEU A 113 3.75 -7.96 -7.79
N SER A 114 4.75 -7.42 -7.11
CA SER A 114 6.13 -7.37 -7.58
C SER A 114 7.14 -7.67 -6.48
N ILE A 115 8.40 -7.83 -6.86
CA ILE A 115 9.50 -8.04 -5.90
C ILE A 115 9.79 -6.81 -5.03
N ILE A 116 9.42 -5.62 -5.49
CA ILE A 116 9.74 -4.35 -4.82
C ILE A 116 8.58 -3.79 -3.99
N GLY A 117 7.37 -4.31 -4.16
CA GLY A 117 6.19 -3.82 -3.45
C GLY A 117 6.25 -4.04 -1.93
N ALA A 118 6.99 -5.07 -1.47
CA ALA A 118 7.19 -5.33 -0.05
C ALA A 118 8.62 -5.83 0.23
N PRO A 119 9.24 -5.42 1.36
CA PRO A 119 10.60 -5.87 1.71
C PRO A 119 10.77 -7.39 1.80
N GLY A 120 9.76 -8.09 2.28
CA GLY A 120 9.78 -9.56 2.38
C GLY A 120 9.90 -10.26 1.03
N ASN A 121 9.34 -9.69 -0.02
CA ASN A 121 9.42 -10.25 -1.38
C ASN A 121 10.88 -10.26 -1.87
N LEU A 122 11.61 -9.19 -1.59
CA LEU A 122 13.01 -9.09 -1.99
C LEU A 122 13.90 -10.08 -1.22
N MET A 123 13.62 -10.31 0.07
CA MET A 123 14.32 -11.34 0.86
C MET A 123 14.09 -12.74 0.26
N GLY A 124 12.86 -13.05 -0.15
CA GLY A 124 12.54 -14.31 -0.82
C GLY A 124 13.26 -14.46 -2.16
N VAL A 125 13.34 -13.40 -2.95
CA VAL A 125 14.09 -13.38 -4.22
C VAL A 125 15.59 -13.64 -4.00
N ASN A 126 16.21 -13.01 -3.00
CA ASN A 126 17.62 -13.23 -2.68
C ASN A 126 17.89 -14.69 -2.31
N ALA A 127 17.06 -15.28 -1.47
CA ALA A 127 17.19 -16.69 -1.10
C ALA A 127 17.09 -17.62 -2.33
N LEU A 128 16.18 -17.33 -3.26
CA LEU A 128 16.06 -18.09 -4.51
C LEU A 128 17.29 -17.93 -5.42
N GLN A 129 17.84 -16.73 -5.50
CA GLN A 129 19.03 -16.45 -6.30
C GLN A 129 20.27 -17.14 -5.71
N GLU A 130 20.40 -17.20 -4.38
CA GLU A 130 21.47 -17.96 -3.70
C GLU A 130 21.37 -19.47 -4.00
N MET A 131 20.16 -19.98 -4.24
CA MET A 131 19.91 -21.36 -4.67
C MET A 131 20.13 -21.57 -6.19
N GLY A 132 20.55 -20.55 -6.94
CA GLY A 132 20.76 -20.61 -8.38
C GLY A 132 19.50 -20.56 -9.22
N LEU A 133 18.36 -20.19 -8.63
CA LEU A 133 17.08 -20.09 -9.34
C LEU A 133 16.92 -18.71 -9.99
N SER A 134 16.42 -18.69 -11.21
CA SER A 134 16.10 -17.43 -11.90
C SER A 134 14.84 -16.79 -11.34
N THR A 135 14.88 -15.47 -11.18
CA THR A 135 13.78 -14.69 -10.65
C THR A 135 13.32 -13.64 -11.65
N SER A 136 12.02 -13.32 -11.67
CA SER A 136 11.43 -12.30 -12.52
C SER A 136 10.78 -11.22 -11.66
N PHE A 137 10.76 -9.98 -12.16
CA PHE A 137 10.16 -8.84 -11.45
C PHE A 137 8.72 -9.09 -10.98
N PHE A 138 7.93 -9.78 -11.79
CA PHE A 138 6.53 -10.11 -11.49
C PHE A 138 6.32 -11.57 -11.04
N MET A 139 7.34 -12.21 -10.46
CA MET A 139 7.22 -13.61 -10.03
C MET A 139 6.13 -13.85 -8.97
N TYR A 140 5.79 -12.84 -8.20
CA TYR A 140 4.73 -12.90 -7.19
C TYR A 140 3.33 -12.58 -7.76
N ALA A 141 3.24 -11.97 -8.95
CA ALA A 141 1.97 -11.55 -9.54
C ALA A 141 0.95 -12.68 -9.74
N PRO A 142 1.34 -13.92 -10.13
CA PRO A 142 0.38 -15.02 -10.26
C PRO A 142 -0.39 -15.35 -8.99
N VAL A 143 0.19 -15.04 -7.82
CA VAL A 143 -0.46 -15.19 -6.51
C VAL A 143 -1.05 -13.85 -6.04
N GLY A 144 -0.32 -12.75 -6.24
CA GLY A 144 -0.71 -11.42 -5.81
C GLY A 144 -1.97 -10.89 -6.47
N VAL A 145 -2.14 -11.14 -7.79
CA VAL A 145 -3.34 -10.69 -8.52
C VAL A 145 -4.61 -11.39 -8.01
N PRO A 146 -4.68 -12.74 -7.89
CA PRO A 146 -5.83 -13.38 -7.27
C PRO A 146 -6.10 -12.93 -5.84
N MET A 147 -5.07 -12.75 -5.02
CA MET A 147 -5.21 -12.24 -3.65
C MET A 147 -5.85 -10.85 -3.62
N LEU A 148 -5.41 -9.93 -4.47
CA LEU A 148 -5.97 -8.59 -4.57
C LEU A 148 -7.43 -8.64 -5.03
N LEU A 149 -7.76 -9.46 -6.04
CA LEU A 149 -9.13 -9.63 -6.53
C LEU A 149 -10.06 -10.21 -5.46
N ILE A 150 -9.61 -11.23 -4.74
CA ILE A 150 -10.37 -11.82 -3.62
C ILE A 150 -10.56 -10.79 -2.50
N GLY A 151 -9.53 -9.99 -2.20
CA GLY A 151 -9.62 -8.90 -1.22
C GLY A 151 -10.65 -7.85 -1.61
N ILE A 152 -10.67 -7.43 -2.87
CA ILE A 152 -11.68 -6.49 -3.40
C ILE A 152 -13.08 -7.10 -3.27
N LEU A 153 -13.24 -8.35 -3.71
CA LEU A 153 -14.52 -9.05 -3.63
C LEU A 153 -15.01 -9.18 -2.18
N TYR A 154 -14.11 -9.52 -1.26
CA TYR A 154 -14.43 -9.58 0.17
C TYR A 154 -14.94 -8.24 0.70
N PHE A 155 -14.26 -7.14 0.42
CA PHE A 155 -14.68 -5.81 0.91
C PHE A 155 -16.01 -5.37 0.31
N VAL A 156 -16.28 -5.69 -0.95
CA VAL A 156 -17.54 -5.33 -1.62
C VAL A 156 -18.73 -6.13 -1.11
N LEU A 157 -18.53 -7.43 -0.81
CA LEU A 157 -19.62 -8.33 -0.41
C LEU A 157 -19.85 -8.37 1.10
N ILE A 158 -18.77 -8.41 1.86
CA ILE A 158 -18.78 -8.70 3.31
C ILE A 158 -18.23 -7.52 4.11
N GLY A 159 -17.01 -7.08 3.82
CA GLY A 159 -16.28 -6.10 4.61
C GLY A 159 -17.01 -4.78 4.75
N TYR A 160 -17.67 -4.32 3.69
CA TYR A 160 -18.48 -3.11 3.71
C TYR A 160 -19.56 -3.10 4.80
N LYS A 161 -20.15 -4.25 5.12
CA LYS A 161 -21.21 -4.36 6.13
C LYS A 161 -20.71 -4.32 7.57
N PHE A 162 -19.46 -4.72 7.80
CA PHE A 162 -18.85 -4.81 9.13
C PHE A 162 -18.05 -3.56 9.50
N LEU A 163 -17.79 -2.68 8.57
CA LEU A 163 -17.05 -1.46 8.85
C LEU A 163 -17.94 -0.43 9.58
N PRO A 164 -17.51 0.08 10.76
CA PRO A 164 -18.29 1.04 11.52
C PRO A 164 -18.46 2.37 10.76
N ASP A 165 -19.63 2.95 10.88
CA ASP A 165 -19.88 4.33 10.43
C ASP A 165 -19.19 5.29 11.40
N GLY A 166 -17.99 5.72 11.07
CA GLY A 166 -17.21 6.68 11.88
C GLY A 166 -17.76 8.12 11.88
N LYS A 167 -18.99 8.36 11.41
CA LYS A 167 -19.63 9.68 11.43
C LYS A 167 -19.85 10.21 12.87
N ASN A 168 -19.91 9.33 13.87
CA ASN A 168 -20.19 9.71 15.26
C ASN A 168 -18.94 10.01 16.09
N ALA A 169 -17.74 9.70 15.62
CA ALA A 169 -16.52 9.91 16.42
C ALA A 169 -16.01 11.38 16.38
N SER A 170 -16.35 12.14 15.33
CA SER A 170 -15.94 13.55 15.22
C SER A 170 -16.91 14.53 15.90
N GLY A 171 -18.17 14.13 16.12
CA GLY A 171 -19.15 14.95 16.84
C GLY A 171 -18.98 14.94 18.36
N ALA A 172 -18.65 13.78 18.91
CA ALA A 172 -18.50 13.62 20.35
C ALA A 172 -17.24 14.31 20.94
N ALA A 173 -16.20 14.48 20.14
CA ALA A 173 -14.95 15.13 20.60
C ALA A 173 -14.99 16.67 20.58
N LEU A 174 -16.02 17.28 20.02
CA LEU A 174 -16.20 18.74 19.98
C LEU A 174 -17.25 19.23 20.98
N GLU A 175 -18.02 18.34 21.62
CA GLU A 175 -19.00 18.72 22.66
C GLU A 175 -18.38 18.69 24.09
N ASP A 176 -17.18 18.14 24.26
CA ASP A 176 -16.48 18.08 25.56
C ASP A 176 -15.33 19.12 25.70
N GLN A 177 -15.31 20.17 24.91
CA GLN A 177 -14.42 21.34 25.08
C GLN A 177 -15.24 22.63 25.13
#